data_b7167ce84db500259e10bb375c467c6e
#
_entry.id   b7167ce84db500259e10bb375c467c6e
#
_cell.length_a   1.000
_cell.length_b   1.000
_cell.length_c   1.000
_cell.angle_alpha   90.00
_cell.angle_beta   90.00
_cell.angle_gamma   90.00
#
_symmetry.space_group_name_H-M   'P 1'
#
loop_
_entity.id
_entity.type
_entity.pdbx_description
1 polymer ?
#
loop_
_entity_poly.entity_id
_entity_poly.type
_entity_poly.pdbx_seq_one_letter_code
_entity_poly.pdbx_strand_id
1 'polypeptide(L)'
;MEEQIRRAFPALEAIQDETLRAGVVEAWRLGATEGGVTDLAAVPWLPPTQRELDIEDEPLVDHVRDVTALATTLAETLVDRRTVALSLDTVVAGALVHDVSKLAEFDGMNETDVYTLLGHPYYGVHVVARAGLPVDIAHIVLSHTGRTAVDPATIEAALVRRADEVAAAAIRWQATEDLRTV
;
A
#
# COMPACT_ATOMS: atom_id res chain seq x y z
N MET A 1 4.61 9.59 -15.97
CA MET A 1 4.02 8.94 -14.79
C MET A 1 3.74 7.45 -15.03
N GLU A 2 2.95 7.03 -16.03
CA GLU A 2 2.63 5.60 -16.24
C GLU A 2 3.88 4.71 -16.37
N GLU A 3 4.88 5.12 -17.14
CA GLU A 3 6.14 4.39 -17.26
C GLU A 3 6.90 4.27 -15.92
N GLN A 4 6.85 5.31 -15.09
CA GLN A 4 7.43 5.25 -13.74
C GLN A 4 6.68 4.23 -12.86
N ILE A 5 5.33 4.22 -12.92
CA ILE A 5 4.51 3.27 -12.15
C ILE A 5 4.84 1.82 -12.55
N ARG A 6 4.89 1.52 -13.85
CA ARG A 6 5.22 0.17 -14.34
C ARG A 6 6.63 -0.27 -13.96
N ARG A 7 7.59 0.66 -13.97
CA ARG A 7 8.97 0.41 -13.52
C ARG A 7 9.04 0.22 -12.00
N ALA A 8 8.29 1.02 -11.26
CA ALA A 8 8.22 0.92 -9.81
C ALA A 8 7.62 -0.41 -9.35
N PHE A 9 6.61 -0.91 -10.06
CA PHE A 9 5.82 -2.08 -9.65
C PHE A 9 5.79 -3.20 -10.69
N PRO A 10 6.88 -3.99 -10.84
CA PRO A 10 6.90 -5.14 -11.76
C PRO A 10 5.81 -6.18 -11.45
N ALA A 11 5.34 -6.26 -10.19
CA ALA A 11 4.26 -7.15 -9.77
C ALA A 11 2.91 -6.86 -10.46
N LEU A 12 2.73 -5.72 -11.14
CA LEU A 12 1.59 -5.45 -12.01
C LEU A 12 1.37 -6.56 -13.05
N GLU A 13 2.44 -7.17 -13.55
CA GLU A 13 2.36 -8.23 -14.56
C GLU A 13 1.82 -9.56 -14.00
N ALA A 14 1.78 -9.71 -12.68
CA ALA A 14 1.16 -10.88 -12.03
C ALA A 14 -0.37 -10.80 -12.01
N ILE A 15 -0.96 -9.62 -12.14
CA ILE A 15 -2.42 -9.43 -12.21
C ILE A 15 -2.91 -9.87 -13.60
N GLN A 16 -3.69 -10.95 -13.65
CA GLN A 16 -4.20 -11.52 -14.91
C GLN A 16 -5.39 -10.72 -15.46
N ASP A 17 -6.23 -10.17 -14.59
CA ASP A 17 -7.34 -9.29 -14.99
C ASP A 17 -6.79 -7.94 -15.48
N GLU A 18 -6.90 -7.69 -16.79
CA GLU A 18 -6.40 -6.47 -17.43
C GLU A 18 -7.13 -5.20 -16.93
N THR A 19 -8.41 -5.31 -16.57
CA THR A 19 -9.19 -4.18 -16.06
C THR A 19 -8.72 -3.82 -14.65
N LEU A 20 -8.50 -4.82 -13.82
CA LEU A 20 -7.98 -4.62 -12.47
C LEU A 20 -6.56 -4.03 -12.51
N ARG A 21 -5.69 -4.58 -13.36
CA ARG A 21 -4.32 -4.07 -13.56
C ARG A 21 -4.31 -2.62 -14.03
N ALA A 22 -5.16 -2.26 -15.01
CA ALA A 22 -5.31 -0.89 -15.48
C ALA A 22 -5.81 0.05 -14.37
N GLY A 23 -6.76 -0.40 -13.56
CA GLY A 23 -7.26 0.34 -12.41
C GLY A 23 -6.18 0.63 -11.36
N VAL A 24 -5.27 -0.33 -11.09
CA VAL A 24 -4.12 -0.11 -10.20
C VAL A 24 -3.20 0.98 -10.73
N VAL A 25 -2.86 0.95 -12.02
CA VAL A 25 -2.04 1.98 -12.66
C VAL A 25 -2.72 3.34 -12.58
N GLU A 26 -4.04 3.39 -12.83
CA GLU A 26 -4.83 4.62 -12.75
C GLU A 26 -4.90 5.18 -11.32
N ALA A 27 -5.01 4.32 -10.29
CA ALA A 27 -4.99 4.75 -8.90
C ALA A 27 -3.68 5.48 -8.55
N TRP A 28 -2.53 4.94 -8.95
CA TRP A 28 -1.23 5.58 -8.76
C TRP A 28 -1.12 6.89 -9.55
N ARG A 29 -1.64 6.92 -10.80
CA ARG A 29 -1.65 8.13 -11.61
C ARG A 29 -2.50 9.25 -10.98
N LEU A 30 -3.68 8.89 -10.46
CA LEU A 30 -4.56 9.83 -9.75
C LEU A 30 -3.90 10.34 -8.46
N GLY A 31 -3.38 9.44 -7.63
CA GLY A 31 -2.69 9.82 -6.39
C GLY A 31 -1.50 10.76 -6.66
N ALA A 32 -0.68 10.45 -7.67
CA ALA A 32 0.43 11.31 -8.06
C ALA A 32 -0.04 12.70 -8.56
N THR A 33 -1.13 12.74 -9.32
CA THR A 33 -1.69 14.01 -9.81
C THR A 33 -2.23 14.86 -8.66
N GLU A 34 -2.96 14.26 -7.72
CA GLU A 34 -3.54 14.95 -6.57
C GLU A 34 -2.48 15.42 -5.57
N GLY A 35 -1.43 14.62 -5.36
CA GLY A 35 -0.30 14.99 -4.50
C GLY A 35 0.77 15.86 -5.16
N GLY A 36 0.62 16.21 -6.46
CA GLY A 36 1.63 16.96 -7.19
C GLY A 36 2.96 16.21 -7.38
N VAL A 37 2.95 14.89 -7.25
CA VAL A 37 4.14 14.03 -7.33
C VAL A 37 4.59 13.86 -8.77
N THR A 38 5.85 14.18 -9.04
CA THR A 38 6.48 14.03 -10.37
C THR A 38 7.52 12.91 -10.42
N ASP A 39 8.04 12.50 -9.25
CA ASP A 39 8.98 11.38 -9.09
C ASP A 39 8.52 10.47 -7.95
N LEU A 40 8.09 9.25 -8.30
CA LEU A 40 7.61 8.25 -7.32
C LEU A 40 8.73 7.74 -6.41
N ALA A 41 9.96 7.70 -6.89
CA ALA A 41 11.09 7.20 -6.11
C ALA A 41 11.50 8.15 -4.97
N ALA A 42 11.10 9.44 -5.08
CA ALA A 42 11.40 10.45 -4.07
C ALA A 42 10.34 10.57 -2.97
N VAL A 43 9.24 9.79 -3.05
CA VAL A 43 8.16 9.85 -2.06
C VAL A 43 8.57 9.07 -0.81
N PRO A 44 8.62 9.70 0.38
CA PRO A 44 8.96 9.00 1.61
C PRO A 44 7.84 8.05 2.06
N TRP A 45 8.21 6.97 2.73
CA TRP A 45 7.26 5.97 3.24
C TRP A 45 6.30 6.55 4.28
N LEU A 46 6.84 7.10 5.37
CA LEU A 46 6.05 7.64 6.49
C LEU A 46 6.84 8.70 7.24
N PRO A 47 6.83 9.97 6.77
CA PRO A 47 7.63 11.07 7.32
C PRO A 47 7.60 11.23 8.84
N PRO A 48 6.46 11.14 9.56
CA PRO A 48 6.46 11.24 11.01
C PRO A 48 7.33 10.16 11.67
N THR A 49 7.17 8.90 11.27
CA THR A 49 7.96 7.78 11.79
C THR A 49 9.43 7.87 11.39
N GLN A 50 9.71 8.27 10.15
CA GLN A 50 11.09 8.45 9.69
C GLN A 50 11.83 9.53 10.48
N ARG A 51 11.17 10.64 10.80
CA ARG A 51 11.74 11.68 11.66
C ARG A 51 11.93 11.22 13.12
N GLU A 52 10.94 10.49 13.67
CA GLU A 52 10.98 10.01 15.06
C GLU A 52 12.10 8.99 15.28
N LEU A 53 12.31 8.13 14.32
CA LEU A 53 13.26 7.01 14.41
C LEU A 53 14.60 7.28 13.70
N ASP A 54 14.80 8.47 13.12
CA ASP A 54 16.00 8.84 12.35
C ASP A 54 16.29 7.88 11.17
N ILE A 55 15.22 7.48 10.47
CA ILE A 55 15.29 6.66 9.26
C ILE A 55 15.37 7.59 8.05
N GLU A 56 16.54 7.68 7.41
CA GLU A 56 16.76 8.69 6.36
C GLU A 56 16.08 8.33 5.03
N ASP A 57 16.44 7.24 4.41
CA ASP A 57 16.08 6.91 3.01
C ASP A 57 15.13 5.69 2.93
N GLU A 58 13.87 5.88 3.27
CA GLU A 58 12.85 4.83 3.12
C GLU A 58 11.75 5.30 2.14
N PRO A 59 11.81 4.90 0.85
CA PRO A 59 10.82 5.28 -0.14
C PRO A 59 9.52 4.49 0.00
N LEU A 60 8.38 5.15 -0.25
CA LEU A 60 7.07 4.51 -0.30
C LEU A 60 7.03 3.34 -1.30
N VAL A 61 7.70 3.49 -2.44
CA VAL A 61 7.75 2.45 -3.49
C VAL A 61 8.35 1.14 -2.96
N ASP A 62 9.42 1.22 -2.17
CA ASP A 62 10.09 0.02 -1.66
C ASP A 62 9.23 -0.67 -0.59
N HIS A 63 8.60 0.09 0.32
CA HIS A 63 7.61 -0.46 1.25
C HIS A 63 6.47 -1.19 0.52
N VAL A 64 5.87 -0.58 -0.51
CA VAL A 64 4.79 -1.20 -1.29
C VAL A 64 5.25 -2.47 -2.00
N ARG A 65 6.48 -2.52 -2.49
CA ARG A 65 7.08 -3.74 -3.07
C ARG A 65 7.19 -4.85 -2.05
N ASP A 66 7.68 -4.54 -0.84
CA ASP A 66 7.83 -5.50 0.24
C ASP A 66 6.48 -6.06 0.68
N VAL A 67 5.48 -5.19 0.89
CA VAL A 67 4.12 -5.61 1.21
C VAL A 67 3.54 -6.51 0.12
N THR A 68 3.74 -6.15 -1.16
CA THR A 68 3.23 -6.93 -2.28
C THR A 68 3.90 -8.32 -2.35
N ALA A 69 5.21 -8.39 -2.18
CA ALA A 69 5.96 -9.66 -2.18
C ALA A 69 5.53 -10.57 -1.03
N LEU A 70 5.42 -10.01 0.19
CA LEU A 70 5.00 -10.74 1.38
C LEU A 70 3.55 -11.23 1.25
N ALA A 71 2.61 -10.38 0.85
CA ALA A 71 1.21 -10.74 0.70
C ALA A 71 1.02 -11.85 -0.35
N THR A 72 1.72 -11.75 -1.49
CA THR A 72 1.69 -12.75 -2.55
C THR A 72 2.23 -14.10 -2.05
N THR A 73 3.37 -14.11 -1.37
CA THR A 73 3.98 -15.33 -0.81
C THR A 73 3.06 -16.00 0.21
N LEU A 74 2.43 -15.22 1.08
CA LEU A 74 1.46 -15.73 2.04
C LEU A 74 0.24 -16.34 1.33
N ALA A 75 -0.29 -15.67 0.31
CA ALA A 75 -1.44 -16.14 -0.46
C ALA A 75 -1.15 -17.47 -1.17
N GLU A 76 -0.04 -17.55 -1.92
CA GLU A 76 0.41 -18.76 -2.59
C GLU A 76 0.59 -19.93 -1.62
N THR A 77 1.21 -19.67 -0.46
CA THR A 77 1.39 -20.68 0.60
C THR A 77 0.04 -21.22 1.10
N LEU A 78 -0.96 -20.36 1.27
CA LEU A 78 -2.28 -20.80 1.74
C LEU A 78 -3.05 -21.59 0.67
N VAL A 79 -2.95 -21.19 -0.60
CA VAL A 79 -3.54 -21.95 -1.72
C VAL A 79 -2.94 -23.35 -1.75
N ASP A 80 -1.62 -23.48 -1.71
CA ASP A 80 -0.94 -24.76 -1.79
C ASP A 80 -1.24 -25.68 -0.59
N ARG A 81 -1.27 -25.13 0.62
CA ARG A 81 -1.30 -25.94 1.84
C ARG A 81 -2.69 -26.10 2.45
N ARG A 82 -3.66 -25.27 2.10
CA ARG A 82 -4.94 -25.18 2.83
C ARG A 82 -6.17 -25.27 1.94
N THR A 83 -6.00 -25.30 0.62
CA THR A 83 -7.13 -25.26 -0.32
C THR A 83 -8.08 -24.08 -0.06
N VAL A 84 -7.50 -22.92 0.29
CA VAL A 84 -8.26 -21.68 0.51
C VAL A 84 -8.62 -21.09 -0.84
N ALA A 85 -9.91 -20.81 -1.03
CA ALA A 85 -10.35 -20.06 -2.20
C ALA A 85 -10.05 -18.57 -1.96
N LEU A 86 -9.11 -18.01 -2.70
CA LEU A 86 -8.78 -16.59 -2.70
C LEU A 86 -8.38 -16.14 -4.12
N SER A 87 -8.46 -14.83 -4.36
CA SER A 87 -8.04 -14.22 -5.63
C SER A 87 -6.63 -13.66 -5.49
N LEU A 88 -5.65 -14.28 -6.16
CA LEU A 88 -4.27 -13.74 -6.22
C LEU A 88 -4.24 -12.35 -6.85
N ASP A 89 -5.04 -12.12 -7.90
CA ASP A 89 -5.17 -10.80 -8.53
C ASP A 89 -5.61 -9.73 -7.52
N THR A 90 -6.60 -10.06 -6.68
CA THR A 90 -7.11 -9.16 -5.65
C THR A 90 -6.05 -8.89 -4.56
N VAL A 91 -5.30 -9.90 -4.14
CA VAL A 91 -4.20 -9.74 -3.18
C VAL A 91 -3.12 -8.81 -3.74
N VAL A 92 -2.65 -9.08 -4.96
CA VAL A 92 -1.59 -8.28 -5.60
C VAL A 92 -2.06 -6.85 -5.84
N ALA A 93 -3.27 -6.67 -6.40
CA ALA A 93 -3.83 -5.34 -6.66
C ALA A 93 -4.04 -4.56 -5.36
N GLY A 94 -4.61 -5.18 -4.33
CA GLY A 94 -4.81 -4.57 -3.02
C GLY A 94 -3.50 -4.16 -2.36
N ALA A 95 -2.49 -5.03 -2.37
CA ALA A 95 -1.16 -4.74 -1.85
C ALA A 95 -0.49 -3.58 -2.60
N LEU A 96 -0.62 -3.53 -3.93
CA LEU A 96 -0.06 -2.45 -4.73
C LEU A 96 -0.70 -1.09 -4.46
N VAL A 97 -1.94 -1.01 -3.99
CA VAL A 97 -2.64 0.29 -3.80
C VAL A 97 -2.98 0.60 -2.34
N HIS A 98 -2.63 -0.25 -1.37
CA HIS A 98 -3.04 -0.05 0.03
C HIS A 98 -2.64 1.33 0.56
N ASP A 99 -1.50 1.83 0.17
CA ASP A 99 -0.89 3.09 0.60
C ASP A 99 -0.86 4.19 -0.49
N VAL A 100 -1.57 4.01 -1.61
CA VAL A 100 -1.52 4.94 -2.76
C VAL A 100 -1.83 6.39 -2.41
N SER A 101 -2.66 6.63 -1.41
CA SER A 101 -3.04 7.98 -0.98
C SER A 101 -1.98 8.70 -0.16
N LYS A 102 -0.91 8.01 0.28
CA LYS A 102 0.25 8.67 0.89
C LYS A 102 0.91 9.70 -0.04
N LEU A 103 0.73 9.53 -1.36
CA LEU A 103 1.13 10.54 -2.35
C LEU A 103 0.50 11.91 -2.12
N ALA A 104 -0.70 11.99 -1.52
CA ALA A 104 -1.40 13.23 -1.20
C ALA A 104 -1.29 13.61 0.29
N GLU A 105 -0.85 12.70 1.15
CA GLU A 105 -0.69 12.97 2.59
C GLU A 105 0.54 13.81 2.91
N PHE A 106 1.55 13.75 2.04
CA PHE A 106 2.83 14.40 2.31
C PHE A 106 3.30 15.22 1.11
N ASP A 107 3.86 16.39 1.40
CA ASP A 107 4.67 17.19 0.49
C ASP A 107 6.13 17.10 0.95
N GLY A 108 6.88 16.19 0.33
CA GLY A 108 8.17 15.75 0.84
C GLY A 108 8.02 15.20 2.26
N MET A 109 8.71 15.78 3.22
CA MET A 109 8.65 15.38 4.64
C MET A 109 7.55 16.11 5.44
N ASN A 110 6.71 16.95 4.82
CA ASN A 110 5.68 17.72 5.51
C ASN A 110 4.29 17.07 5.36
N GLU A 111 3.51 17.10 6.44
CA GLU A 111 2.13 16.63 6.44
C GLU A 111 1.19 17.63 5.76
N THR A 112 0.22 17.12 4.99
CA THR A 112 -0.85 17.91 4.37
C THR A 112 -2.14 17.84 5.19
N ASP A 113 -3.18 18.57 4.74
CA ASP A 113 -4.52 18.46 5.32
C ASP A 113 -5.13 17.07 5.11
N VAL A 114 -4.73 16.33 4.07
CA VAL A 114 -5.16 14.94 3.87
C VAL A 114 -4.69 14.05 5.01
N TYR A 115 -3.43 14.19 5.43
CA TYR A 115 -2.89 13.45 6.57
C TYR A 115 -3.62 13.80 7.89
N THR A 116 -3.79 15.11 8.16
CA THR A 116 -4.28 15.59 9.47
C THR A 116 -5.79 15.42 9.64
N LEU A 117 -6.58 15.50 8.57
CA LEU A 117 -8.04 15.49 8.64
C LEU A 117 -8.67 14.14 8.27
N LEU A 118 -8.04 13.35 7.41
CA LEU A 118 -8.59 12.08 6.92
C LEU A 118 -7.66 10.90 7.17
N GLY A 119 -6.39 11.00 6.77
CA GLY A 119 -5.42 9.90 6.75
C GLY A 119 -5.59 8.95 5.55
N HIS A 120 -4.49 8.21 5.23
CA HIS A 120 -4.41 7.40 4.02
C HIS A 120 -5.51 6.33 3.88
N PRO A 121 -6.01 5.63 4.91
CA PRO A 121 -7.01 4.60 4.67
C PRO A 121 -8.33 5.18 4.13
N TYR A 122 -8.76 6.32 4.65
CA TYR A 122 -10.01 6.95 4.23
C TYR A 122 -9.87 7.65 2.88
N TYR A 123 -8.79 8.41 2.68
CA TYR A 123 -8.52 9.06 1.40
C TYR A 123 -8.19 8.03 0.29
N GLY A 124 -7.54 6.92 0.67
CA GLY A 124 -7.25 5.82 -0.24
C GLY A 124 -8.51 5.21 -0.87
N VAL A 125 -9.59 5.05 -0.09
CA VAL A 125 -10.90 4.63 -0.63
C VAL A 125 -11.39 5.57 -1.73
N HIS A 126 -11.24 6.89 -1.54
CA HIS A 126 -11.60 7.86 -2.57
C HIS A 126 -10.77 7.68 -3.85
N VAL A 127 -9.44 7.52 -3.72
CA VAL A 127 -8.53 7.35 -4.86
C VAL A 127 -8.87 6.08 -5.66
N VAL A 128 -9.00 4.93 -4.97
CA VAL A 128 -9.26 3.64 -5.65
C VAL A 128 -10.66 3.58 -6.27
N ALA A 129 -11.67 4.19 -5.63
CA ALA A 129 -13.01 4.30 -6.20
C ALA A 129 -13.04 5.15 -7.47
N ARG A 130 -12.30 6.26 -7.50
CA ARG A 130 -12.15 7.10 -8.70
C ARG A 130 -11.37 6.41 -9.83
N ALA A 131 -10.45 5.52 -9.48
CA ALA A 131 -9.74 4.69 -10.44
C ALA A 131 -10.60 3.55 -11.02
N GLY A 132 -11.86 3.41 -10.56
CA GLY A 132 -12.77 2.36 -11.01
C GLY A 132 -12.45 0.97 -10.44
N LEU A 133 -11.63 0.89 -9.39
CA LEU A 133 -11.34 -0.37 -8.73
C LEU A 133 -12.54 -0.89 -7.93
N PRO A 134 -12.73 -2.23 -7.85
CA PRO A 134 -13.87 -2.83 -7.18
C PRO A 134 -13.84 -2.61 -5.66
N VAL A 135 -15.02 -2.79 -5.03
CA VAL A 135 -15.21 -2.57 -3.59
C VAL A 135 -14.30 -3.43 -2.72
N ASP A 136 -13.90 -4.61 -3.19
CA ASP A 136 -12.98 -5.49 -2.47
C ASP A 136 -11.60 -4.84 -2.30
N ILE A 137 -11.11 -4.13 -3.32
CA ILE A 137 -9.87 -3.35 -3.23
C ILE A 137 -10.05 -2.16 -2.27
N ALA A 138 -11.17 -1.46 -2.33
CA ALA A 138 -11.47 -0.38 -1.39
C ALA A 138 -11.54 -0.89 0.07
N HIS A 139 -12.07 -2.10 0.29
CA HIS A 139 -12.08 -2.75 1.59
C HIS A 139 -10.66 -3.09 2.07
N ILE A 140 -9.78 -3.61 1.21
CA ILE A 140 -8.37 -3.84 1.55
C ILE A 140 -7.72 -2.53 1.98
N VAL A 141 -7.85 -1.48 1.17
CA VAL A 141 -7.29 -0.14 1.48
C VAL A 141 -7.81 0.40 2.80
N LEU A 142 -9.10 0.22 3.11
CA LEU A 142 -9.68 0.74 4.35
C LEU A 142 -9.25 -0.07 5.59
N SER A 143 -9.06 -1.38 5.45
CA SER A 143 -8.86 -2.30 6.58
C SER A 143 -7.43 -2.77 6.81
N HIS A 144 -6.45 -2.34 5.95
CA HIS A 144 -5.06 -2.80 6.06
C HIS A 144 -4.35 -2.30 7.32
N THR A 145 -4.83 -1.25 7.95
CA THR A 145 -4.18 -0.62 9.09
C THR A 145 -5.10 -0.50 10.32
N GLY A 146 -4.52 -0.46 11.52
CA GLY A 146 -5.25 -0.19 12.76
C GLY A 146 -5.72 1.25 12.96
N ARG A 147 -5.48 2.15 11.99
CA ARG A 147 -5.94 3.55 12.03
C ARG A 147 -7.43 3.71 11.72
N THR A 148 -8.11 2.65 11.35
CA THR A 148 -9.56 2.62 11.15
C THR A 148 -10.22 1.64 12.10
N ALA A 149 -11.54 1.76 12.28
CA ALA A 149 -12.34 0.78 13.03
C ALA A 149 -12.84 -0.38 12.15
N VAL A 150 -12.36 -0.50 10.93
CA VAL A 150 -12.77 -1.54 9.97
C VAL A 150 -11.73 -2.65 9.97
N ASP A 151 -12.13 -3.83 10.45
CA ASP A 151 -11.30 -5.02 10.39
C ASP A 151 -11.41 -5.73 9.03
N PRO A 152 -10.36 -6.46 8.60
CA PRO A 152 -10.40 -7.28 7.39
C PRO A 152 -11.54 -8.31 7.43
N ALA A 153 -12.45 -8.26 6.46
CA ALA A 153 -13.57 -9.19 6.33
C ALA A 153 -13.32 -10.30 5.30
N THR A 154 -12.24 -10.20 4.50
CA THR A 154 -11.83 -11.21 3.52
C THR A 154 -10.43 -11.71 3.82
N ILE A 155 -10.08 -12.87 3.28
CA ILE A 155 -8.75 -13.44 3.45
C ILE A 155 -7.69 -12.58 2.74
N GLU A 156 -8.01 -12.01 1.58
CA GLU A 156 -7.15 -11.12 0.82
C GLU A 156 -6.80 -9.87 1.66
N ALA A 157 -7.81 -9.24 2.27
CA ALA A 157 -7.61 -8.08 3.14
C ALA A 157 -6.76 -8.43 4.37
N ALA A 158 -7.01 -9.59 4.98
CA ALA A 158 -6.22 -10.06 6.13
C ALA A 158 -4.76 -10.31 5.76
N LEU A 159 -4.49 -10.85 4.57
CA LEU A 159 -3.13 -11.08 4.07
C LEU A 159 -2.39 -9.78 3.83
N VAL A 160 -3.01 -8.81 3.17
CA VAL A 160 -2.39 -7.50 2.91
C VAL A 160 -2.07 -6.79 4.23
N ARG A 161 -3.01 -6.77 5.19
CA ARG A 161 -2.77 -6.17 6.52
C ARG A 161 -1.57 -6.81 7.23
N ARG A 162 -1.46 -8.15 7.24
CA ARG A 162 -0.33 -8.84 7.90
C ARG A 162 0.99 -8.60 7.19
N ALA A 163 0.96 -8.52 5.87
CA ALA A 163 2.14 -8.18 5.08
C ALA A 163 2.62 -6.75 5.37
N ASP A 164 1.71 -5.77 5.43
CA ASP A 164 2.01 -4.40 5.80
C ASP A 164 2.59 -4.30 7.21
N GLU A 165 1.97 -4.94 8.21
CA GLU A 165 2.46 -4.96 9.59
C GLU A 165 3.90 -5.51 9.67
N VAL A 166 4.23 -6.56 8.92
CA VAL A 166 5.58 -7.16 8.90
C VAL A 166 6.57 -6.27 8.16
N ALA A 167 6.21 -5.72 6.99
CA ALA A 167 7.07 -4.82 6.24
C ALA A 167 7.40 -3.56 7.04
N ALA A 168 6.38 -2.94 7.65
CA ALA A 168 6.56 -1.77 8.51
C ALA A 168 7.41 -2.09 9.76
N ALA A 169 7.27 -3.29 10.34
CA ALA A 169 8.12 -3.73 11.44
C ALA A 169 9.57 -3.91 11.02
N ALA A 170 9.82 -4.46 9.81
CA ALA A 170 11.18 -4.61 9.27
C ALA A 170 11.88 -3.27 9.05
N ILE A 171 11.15 -2.26 8.57
CA ILE A 171 11.68 -0.89 8.42
C ILE A 171 12.06 -0.33 9.80
N ARG A 172 11.16 -0.41 10.79
CA ARG A 172 11.42 0.09 12.16
C ARG A 172 12.57 -0.62 12.85
N TRP A 173 12.76 -1.93 12.57
CA TRP A 173 13.86 -2.72 13.12
C TRP A 173 15.25 -2.18 12.75
N GLN A 174 15.37 -1.41 11.68
CA GLN A 174 16.63 -0.74 11.30
C GLN A 174 17.07 0.31 12.33
N ALA A 175 16.11 0.90 13.04
CA ALA A 175 16.34 1.98 14.00
C ALA A 175 16.17 1.56 15.48
N THR A 176 15.63 0.38 15.76
CA THR A 176 15.39 -0.10 17.13
C THR A 176 15.51 -1.62 17.23
N GLU A 177 16.06 -2.09 18.35
CA GLU A 177 16.13 -3.53 18.67
C GLU A 177 14.89 -4.02 19.46
N ASP A 178 13.93 -3.13 19.75
CA ASP A 178 12.71 -3.48 20.50
C ASP A 178 11.46 -2.88 19.82
N LEU A 179 10.77 -3.72 19.04
CA LEU A 179 9.53 -3.33 18.32
C LEU A 179 8.35 -2.99 19.26
N ARG A 180 8.45 -3.22 20.56
CA ARG A 180 7.41 -2.81 21.52
C ARG A 180 7.43 -1.30 21.81
N THR A 181 8.46 -0.62 21.38
CA THR A 181 8.69 0.81 21.66
C THR A 181 8.29 1.72 20.49
N VAL A 182 7.86 1.15 19.38
CA VAL A 182 7.57 1.87 18.12
C VAL A 182 6.25 1.45 17.50
#